data_048c9aa931455307e3c1df0848ae71f3
#
_entry.id   048c9aa931455307e3c1df0848ae71f3
#
_cell.length_a   1.000
_cell.length_b   1.000
_cell.length_c   1.000
_cell.angle_alpha   90.00
_cell.angle_beta   90.00
_cell.angle_gamma   90.00
#
_symmetry.space_group_name_H-M   'P 1'
#
loop_
_entity.id
_entity.type
_entity.pdbx_description
1 polymer ?
#
loop_
_entity_poly.entity_id
_entity_poly.type
_entity_poly.pdbx_seq_one_letter_code
_entity_poly.pdbx_strand_id
1 'polypeptide(L)'
;LSHYVVDREMPCPPPPWMRALISEVLERSDSFQGRVAARGQIQLPLAFPQSSKWLELFLSWWEEGLRSFASRSGGDADAVFLCELGPPDYAQTGVDGSELSDREAESLVLARHAREIWQRVGAPRARRE
;
A
#
# COMPACT_ATOMS: atom_id res chain seq x y z
N LEU A 1 4.43 5.15 -2.70
CA LEU A 1 4.28 5.66 -1.33
C LEU A 1 5.42 5.23 -0.40
N SER A 2 5.95 4.00 -0.51
CA SER A 2 7.01 3.50 0.38
C SER A 2 8.25 4.41 0.42
N HIS A 3 8.75 4.86 -0.73
CA HIS A 3 9.86 5.83 -0.79
C HIS A 3 9.50 7.15 -0.11
N TYR A 4 8.27 7.61 -0.28
CA TYR A 4 7.82 8.85 0.36
C TYR A 4 7.86 8.76 1.89
N VAL A 5 7.49 7.61 2.46
CA VAL A 5 7.55 7.35 3.90
C VAL A 5 9.01 7.41 4.40
N VAL A 6 9.92 6.75 3.69
CA VAL A 6 11.34 6.68 4.06
C VAL A 6 12.04 8.02 3.88
N ASP A 7 11.89 8.63 2.70
CA ASP A 7 12.62 9.86 2.34
C ASP A 7 12.23 11.05 3.22
N ARG A 8 11.02 11.03 3.76
CA ARG A 8 10.52 12.09 4.65
C ARG A 8 10.55 11.72 6.12
N GLU A 9 11.14 10.58 6.46
CA GLU A 9 11.15 10.07 7.83
C GLU A 9 9.77 10.13 8.50
N MET A 10 8.73 9.76 7.76
CA MET A 10 7.34 9.96 8.15
C MET A 10 7.00 9.26 9.46
N PRO A 11 6.40 9.95 10.44
CA PRO A 11 5.85 9.29 11.62
C PRO A 11 4.55 8.54 11.31
N CYS A 12 4.18 7.61 12.18
CA CYS A 12 2.88 6.92 12.11
C CYS A 12 2.11 7.18 13.43
N PRO A 13 0.98 7.91 13.41
CA PRO A 13 0.30 8.47 12.24
C PRO A 13 1.05 9.66 11.62
N PRO A 14 0.85 9.94 10.31
CA PRO A 14 1.43 11.12 9.68
C PRO A 14 0.76 12.41 10.16
N PRO A 15 1.49 13.53 10.20
CA PRO A 15 0.89 14.82 10.54
C PRO A 15 -0.09 15.29 9.45
N PRO A 16 -1.03 16.19 9.76
CA PRO A 16 -2.10 16.59 8.84
C PRO A 16 -1.63 17.06 7.46
N TRP A 17 -0.54 17.82 7.38
CA TRP A 17 -0.01 18.30 6.11
C TRP A 17 0.57 17.19 5.22
N MET A 18 1.22 16.18 5.81
CA MET A 18 1.67 14.99 5.06
C MET A 18 0.51 14.16 4.56
N ARG A 19 -0.53 14.01 5.39
CA ARG A 19 -1.75 13.31 5.00
C ARG A 19 -2.43 14.00 3.81
N ALA A 20 -2.57 15.33 3.86
CA ALA A 20 -3.16 16.10 2.77
C ALA A 20 -2.39 15.92 1.46
N LEU A 21 -1.06 15.95 1.50
CA LEU A 21 -0.24 15.75 0.32
C LEU A 21 -0.36 14.31 -0.25
N ILE A 22 -0.43 13.30 0.62
CA ILE A 22 -0.66 11.92 0.18
C ILE A 22 -2.03 11.77 -0.47
N SER A 23 -3.08 12.34 0.13
CA SER A 23 -4.43 12.33 -0.46
C SER A 23 -4.44 12.97 -1.86
N GLU A 24 -3.78 14.11 -2.04
CA GLU A 24 -3.65 14.75 -3.36
C GLU A 24 -2.93 13.85 -4.39
N VAL A 25 -1.89 13.14 -3.99
CA VAL A 25 -1.21 12.16 -4.86
C VAL A 25 -2.13 10.99 -5.20
N LEU A 26 -2.84 10.44 -4.21
CA LEU A 26 -3.74 9.31 -4.40
C LEU A 26 -4.93 9.66 -5.30
N GLU A 27 -5.47 10.87 -5.19
CA GLU A 27 -6.56 11.36 -6.05
C GLU A 27 -6.19 11.38 -7.53
N ARG A 28 -4.90 11.46 -7.86
CA ARG A 28 -4.38 11.54 -9.23
C ARG A 28 -3.69 10.26 -9.69
N SER A 29 -3.65 9.22 -8.86
CA SER A 29 -2.94 7.97 -9.16
C SER A 29 -3.84 7.03 -9.95
N ASP A 30 -3.28 6.45 -11.03
CA ASP A 30 -3.97 5.48 -11.90
C ASP A 30 -3.43 4.06 -11.74
N SER A 31 -2.33 3.88 -11.00
CA SER A 31 -1.75 2.59 -10.64
C SER A 31 -1.11 2.66 -9.27
N PHE A 32 -1.00 1.51 -8.59
CA PHE A 32 -0.55 1.44 -7.21
C PHE A 32 0.52 0.36 -7.05
N GLN A 33 1.53 0.69 -6.25
CA GLN A 33 2.55 -0.27 -5.83
C GLN A 33 2.32 -0.66 -4.38
N GLY A 34 2.23 -1.97 -4.15
CA GLY A 34 2.01 -2.58 -2.85
C GLY A 34 3.33 -2.97 -2.18
N ARG A 35 3.87 -2.07 -1.37
CA ARG A 35 4.98 -2.33 -0.46
C ARG A 35 4.78 -1.49 0.78
N VAL A 36 4.75 -2.13 1.94
CA VAL A 36 4.65 -1.45 3.23
C VAL A 36 6.04 -1.03 3.70
N ALA A 37 6.18 0.22 4.05
CA ALA A 37 7.41 0.82 4.57
C ALA A 37 7.19 1.44 5.94
N ALA A 38 8.26 1.68 6.67
CA ALA A 38 8.29 2.50 7.87
C ALA A 38 9.35 3.58 7.78
N ARG A 39 9.42 4.45 8.78
CA ARG A 39 10.28 5.62 8.82
C ARG A 39 11.75 5.36 8.45
N GLY A 40 12.30 4.21 8.78
CA GLY A 40 13.69 3.87 8.48
C GLY A 40 13.85 2.63 7.60
N GLN A 41 12.76 2.11 7.05
CA GLN A 41 12.78 0.82 6.37
C GLN A 41 11.85 0.82 5.17
N ILE A 42 12.40 0.54 3.99
CA ILE A 42 11.67 0.60 2.73
C ILE A 42 10.70 -0.58 2.55
N GLN A 43 10.97 -1.70 3.19
CA GLN A 43 10.16 -2.91 3.13
C GLN A 43 10.08 -3.56 4.51
N LEU A 44 8.87 -3.68 5.04
CA LEU A 44 8.62 -4.30 6.34
C LEU A 44 8.15 -5.74 6.20
N PRO A 45 8.62 -6.66 7.07
CA PRO A 45 7.98 -7.96 7.27
C PRO A 45 6.55 -7.78 7.79
N LEU A 46 5.55 -8.24 7.03
CA LEU A 46 4.14 -7.99 7.37
C LEU A 46 3.67 -8.74 8.62
N ALA A 47 4.25 -9.91 8.89
CA ALA A 47 3.91 -10.74 10.03
C ALA A 47 4.44 -10.20 11.37
N PHE A 48 5.32 -9.21 11.36
CA PHE A 48 5.88 -8.66 12.59
C PHE A 48 4.87 -7.74 13.28
N PRO A 49 4.64 -7.90 14.61
CA PRO A 49 3.64 -7.09 15.33
C PRO A 49 3.86 -5.57 15.20
N GLN A 50 5.11 -5.11 15.16
CA GLN A 50 5.46 -3.70 14.98
C GLN A 50 5.13 -3.16 13.59
N SER A 51 4.91 -4.03 12.61
CA SER A 51 4.55 -3.65 11.25
C SER A 51 3.06 -3.37 11.08
N SER A 52 2.20 -3.83 11.99
CA SER A 52 0.74 -3.79 11.83
C SER A 52 0.21 -2.36 11.65
N LYS A 53 0.66 -1.39 12.45
CA LYS A 53 0.23 0.01 12.32
C LYS A 53 0.56 0.62 10.95
N TRP A 54 1.68 0.20 10.35
CA TRP A 54 2.08 0.65 9.03
C TRP A 54 1.26 -0.04 7.94
N LEU A 55 1.02 -1.34 8.08
CA LEU A 55 0.13 -2.06 7.17
C LEU A 55 -1.27 -1.42 7.15
N GLU A 56 -1.86 -1.15 8.31
CA GLU A 56 -3.16 -0.47 8.43
C GLU A 56 -3.17 0.89 7.74
N LEU A 57 -2.10 1.68 7.91
CA LEU A 57 -1.95 2.97 7.26
C LEU A 57 -1.90 2.83 5.73
N PHE A 58 -1.07 1.91 5.21
CA PHE A 58 -0.97 1.66 3.78
C PHE A 58 -2.27 1.11 3.18
N LEU A 59 -2.98 0.24 3.89
CA LEU A 59 -4.30 -0.26 3.47
C LEU A 59 -5.31 0.89 3.33
N SER A 60 -5.30 1.85 4.27
CA SER A 60 -6.18 3.01 4.20
C SER A 60 -5.86 3.89 2.99
N TRP A 61 -4.58 4.08 2.67
CA TRP A 61 -4.15 4.84 1.49
C TRP A 61 -4.50 4.14 0.18
N TRP A 62 -4.28 2.82 0.09
CA TRP A 62 -4.68 2.07 -1.10
C TRP A 62 -6.18 2.07 -1.29
N GLU A 63 -6.96 2.01 -0.21
CA GLU A 63 -8.42 2.14 -0.31
C GLU A 63 -8.83 3.53 -0.81
N GLU A 64 -8.24 4.60 -0.28
CA GLU A 64 -8.49 5.97 -0.74
C GLU A 64 -8.16 6.13 -2.22
N GLY A 65 -6.96 5.71 -2.64
CA GLY A 65 -6.53 5.82 -4.03
C GLY A 65 -7.35 5.00 -5.00
N LEU A 66 -7.64 3.74 -4.67
CA LEU A 66 -8.47 2.86 -5.49
C LEU A 66 -9.92 3.37 -5.59
N ARG A 67 -10.45 3.94 -4.51
CA ARG A 67 -11.77 4.59 -4.51
C ARG A 67 -11.81 5.81 -5.42
N SER A 68 -10.78 6.66 -5.36
CA SER A 68 -10.63 7.80 -6.24
C SER A 68 -10.53 7.37 -7.71
N PHE A 69 -9.69 6.37 -8.00
CA PHE A 69 -9.56 5.81 -9.35
C PHE A 69 -10.92 5.27 -9.87
N ALA A 70 -11.62 4.46 -9.09
CA ALA A 70 -12.93 3.93 -9.46
C ALA A 70 -13.96 5.03 -9.77
N SER A 71 -13.92 6.13 -9.01
CA SER A 71 -14.82 7.27 -9.23
C SER A 71 -14.52 8.03 -10.51
N ARG A 72 -13.25 8.11 -10.93
CA ARG A 72 -12.82 8.83 -12.14
C ARG A 72 -12.95 7.99 -13.41
N SER A 73 -12.74 6.69 -13.32
CA SER A 73 -12.65 5.79 -14.48
C SER A 73 -13.98 5.20 -14.98
N GLY A 74 -15.10 5.53 -14.30
CA GLY A 74 -16.44 5.17 -14.80
C GLY A 74 -16.89 3.72 -14.56
N GLY A 75 -16.19 2.97 -13.70
CA GLY A 75 -16.68 1.66 -13.19
C GLY A 75 -16.35 0.43 -14.03
N ASP A 76 -15.91 0.59 -15.28
CA ASP A 76 -15.56 -0.52 -16.19
C ASP A 76 -14.03 -0.67 -16.37
N ALA A 77 -13.24 0.14 -15.67
CA ALA A 77 -11.78 0.13 -15.81
C ALA A 77 -11.13 -0.84 -14.82
N ASP A 78 -10.09 -1.50 -15.29
CA ASP A 78 -9.23 -2.35 -14.46
C ASP A 78 -8.23 -1.49 -13.67
N ALA A 79 -8.17 -1.70 -12.36
CA ALA A 79 -7.14 -1.09 -11.54
C ALA A 79 -5.86 -1.93 -11.55
N VAL A 80 -4.72 -1.26 -11.71
CA VAL A 80 -3.40 -1.92 -11.63
C VAL A 80 -2.82 -1.77 -10.23
N PHE A 81 -2.57 -2.90 -9.58
CA PHE A 81 -1.88 -2.98 -8.29
C PHE A 81 -0.72 -3.98 -8.39
N LEU A 82 0.49 -3.47 -8.27
CA LEU A 82 1.72 -4.27 -8.31
C LEU A 82 2.23 -4.52 -6.91
N CYS A 83 2.31 -5.79 -6.48
CA CYS A 83 3.00 -6.16 -5.24
C CYS A 83 4.51 -6.11 -5.48
N GLU A 84 5.17 -5.08 -4.96
CA GLU A 84 6.59 -4.81 -5.16
C GLU A 84 7.37 -5.17 -3.89
N LEU A 85 7.74 -6.44 -3.75
CA LEU A 85 8.60 -6.91 -2.66
C LEU A 85 9.94 -7.38 -3.22
N GLY A 86 11.00 -6.65 -2.88
CA GLY A 86 12.35 -6.91 -3.35
C GLY A 86 13.11 -7.95 -2.51
N PRO A 87 14.20 -8.53 -3.07
CA PRO A 87 15.12 -9.42 -2.36
C PRO A 87 15.92 -8.68 -1.28
N PRO A 88 16.91 -9.35 -0.61
CA PRO A 88 17.88 -8.66 0.26
C PRO A 88 18.44 -7.40 -0.39
N ASP A 89 18.72 -6.39 0.39
CA ASP A 89 18.88 -4.96 0.21
C ASP A 89 17.55 -4.21 0.40
N TYR A 90 16.40 -4.77 0.01
CA TYR A 90 15.07 -4.27 0.36
C TYR A 90 14.46 -5.05 1.54
N ALA A 91 14.59 -6.38 1.52
CA ALA A 91 14.11 -7.25 2.58
C ALA A 91 15.00 -7.15 3.82
N GLN A 92 14.41 -7.18 5.00
CA GLN A 92 15.15 -7.27 6.26
C GLN A 92 15.79 -8.66 6.40
N THR A 93 17.04 -8.68 6.84
CA THR A 93 17.80 -9.91 7.04
C THR A 93 18.29 -10.07 8.47
N GLY A 94 18.50 -11.32 8.88
CA GLY A 94 19.20 -11.67 10.10
C GLY A 94 20.71 -11.45 9.95
N VAL A 95 21.45 -11.72 11.04
CA VAL A 95 22.92 -11.60 11.10
C VAL A 95 23.64 -12.57 10.16
N ASP A 96 22.97 -13.63 9.76
CA ASP A 96 23.45 -14.65 8.81
C ASP A 96 23.07 -14.34 7.36
N GLY A 97 22.42 -13.20 7.11
CA GLY A 97 21.96 -12.80 5.78
C GLY A 97 20.66 -13.46 5.30
N SER A 98 20.03 -14.32 6.11
CA SER A 98 18.73 -14.91 5.78
C SER A 98 17.63 -13.87 5.85
N GLU A 99 16.63 -13.94 4.96
CA GLU A 99 15.45 -13.08 5.02
C GLU A 99 14.63 -13.39 6.27
N LEU A 100 14.17 -12.35 6.97
CA LEU A 100 13.37 -12.49 8.20
C LEU A 100 11.88 -12.80 7.92
N SER A 101 11.46 -12.73 6.67
CA SER A 101 10.10 -13.06 6.25
C SER A 101 10.10 -13.64 4.84
N ASP A 102 9.02 -14.36 4.53
CA ASP A 102 8.76 -14.87 3.18
C ASP A 102 8.07 -13.79 2.34
N ARG A 103 8.87 -13.03 1.56
CA ARG A 103 8.33 -11.93 0.72
C ARG A 103 7.38 -12.42 -0.37
N GLU A 104 7.51 -13.67 -0.84
CA GLU A 104 6.59 -14.23 -1.83
C GLU A 104 5.22 -14.48 -1.20
N ALA A 105 5.18 -15.12 -0.04
CA ALA A 105 3.96 -15.27 0.73
C ALA A 105 3.34 -13.92 1.11
N GLU A 106 4.15 -12.94 1.50
CA GLU A 106 3.70 -11.58 1.82
C GLU A 106 3.13 -10.84 0.59
N SER A 107 3.70 -11.07 -0.61
CA SER A 107 3.13 -10.54 -1.86
C SER A 107 1.71 -11.06 -2.09
N LEU A 108 1.45 -12.33 -1.81
CA LEU A 108 0.12 -12.92 -1.93
C LEU A 108 -0.86 -12.32 -0.89
N VAL A 109 -0.38 -12.00 0.30
CA VAL A 109 -1.17 -11.29 1.33
C VAL A 109 -1.57 -9.91 0.83
N LEU A 110 -0.62 -9.12 0.30
CA LEU A 110 -0.90 -7.79 -0.25
C LEU A 110 -1.85 -7.85 -1.45
N ALA A 111 -1.66 -8.82 -2.34
CA ALA A 111 -2.56 -9.02 -3.48
C ALA A 111 -3.99 -9.34 -3.05
N ARG A 112 -4.16 -10.10 -1.96
CA ARG A 112 -5.48 -10.38 -1.38
C ARG A 112 -6.12 -9.11 -0.85
N HIS A 113 -5.41 -8.33 -0.05
CA HIS A 113 -5.89 -7.04 0.45
C HIS A 113 -6.30 -6.09 -0.67
N ALA A 114 -5.49 -5.99 -1.72
CA ALA A 114 -5.82 -5.14 -2.87
C ALA A 114 -7.12 -5.58 -3.57
N ARG A 115 -7.32 -6.90 -3.76
CA ARG A 115 -8.57 -7.44 -4.34
C ARG A 115 -9.78 -7.18 -3.44
N GLU A 116 -9.64 -7.37 -2.13
CA GLU A 116 -10.71 -7.11 -1.16
C GLU A 116 -11.09 -5.62 -1.14
N ILE A 117 -10.10 -4.73 -1.19
CA ILE A 117 -10.34 -3.29 -1.32
C ILE A 117 -11.06 -3.00 -2.64
N TRP A 118 -10.57 -3.52 -3.76
CA TRP A 118 -11.17 -3.28 -5.07
C TRP A 118 -12.62 -3.78 -5.14
N GLN A 119 -12.92 -4.94 -4.58
CA GLN A 119 -14.30 -5.45 -4.49
C GLN A 119 -15.24 -4.50 -3.73
N ARG A 120 -14.75 -3.80 -2.70
CA ARG A 120 -15.55 -2.84 -1.93
C ARG A 120 -15.72 -1.50 -2.62
N VAL A 121 -14.69 -1.01 -3.32
CA VAL A 121 -14.66 0.39 -3.82
C VAL A 121 -14.80 0.48 -5.33
N GLY A 122 -14.43 -0.56 -6.07
CA GLY A 122 -14.43 -0.62 -7.52
C GLY A 122 -15.72 -1.16 -8.13
N ALA A 123 -16.63 -1.72 -7.33
CA ALA A 123 -17.89 -2.24 -7.83
C ALA A 123 -18.71 -1.12 -8.51
N PRO A 124 -19.27 -1.36 -9.72
CA PRO A 124 -20.13 -0.39 -10.37
C PRO A 124 -21.24 0.02 -9.42
N ARG A 125 -21.39 1.31 -9.15
CA ARG A 125 -22.58 1.79 -8.45
C ARG A 125 -23.78 1.45 -9.33
N ALA A 126 -24.69 0.62 -8.83
CA ALA A 126 -25.98 0.40 -9.49
C ALA A 126 -26.53 1.76 -9.91
N ARG A 127 -26.76 1.98 -11.21
CA ARG A 127 -27.40 3.20 -11.68
C ARG A 127 -28.71 3.30 -10.92
N ARG A 128 -28.88 4.34 -10.11
CA ARG A 128 -30.19 4.70 -9.59
C ARG A 128 -30.99 5.18 -10.81
N GLU A 129 -31.92 4.35 -11.26
CA GLU A 129 -32.97 4.75 -12.17
C GLU A 129 -33.85 5.81 -11.53
#